data_bc9b3fb53d2854b56d64383c8419b8bb
#
_entry.id   bc9b3fb53d2854b56d64383c8419b8bb
#
_cell.length_a   1.000
_cell.length_b   1.000
_cell.length_c   1.000
_cell.angle_alpha   90.00
_cell.angle_beta   90.00
_cell.angle_gamma   90.00
#
_symmetry.space_group_name_H-M   'P 1'
#
loop_
_entity.id
_entity.type
_entity.pdbx_description
1 polymer ?
#
loop_
_entity_poly.entity_id
_entity_poly.type
_entity_poly.pdbx_seq_one_letter_code
_entity_poly.pdbx_strand_id
1 'polypeptide(L)'
;AMCGLTYGTAEAAAAARRWMAAIEHAAYDASIGLAEERGPFPLFDAERFGLTGHAAQLDDTLRARTKRHGLRNGLLTSIAPTGTISLLAGNVSSGIEPIFSLRYDRKVLQADGTALSEKVTDYAASLFWERHGADTPLPPAFVTAEDLAPEAHLVMQAAVQAHVDSSISKTINIPESLPFEAFKNVYATAYELGLKGCTTFRPNAITGSVLSTAPQPVAETEVERHPPEREEALSGFTYKLKWPETDHAIYITINDIVESGRRRPFEIFINSKNMEHYAWTVALTRMISAVFRRGGDVSFVVEELKAVFDPRGGQWMGGRYVPSLLAAIGGVIERHMKSTGAMAEEQRFAVVERQGERRLSCPRCGGQSLMFQEGCATCLSCGYSKCS
;
A
#
# COMPACT_ATOMS: atom_id res chain seq x y z
N ALA A 1 -6.91 -8.42 24.71
CA ALA A 1 -8.22 -8.34 25.39
C ALA A 1 -8.51 -9.61 26.20
N MET A 2 -8.57 -10.80 25.58
CA MET A 2 -8.93 -12.07 26.27
C MET A 2 -8.06 -12.40 27.49
N CYS A 3 -6.80 -11.98 27.51
CA CYS A 3 -5.88 -12.16 28.64
C CYS A 3 -5.91 -10.99 29.65
N GLY A 4 -6.83 -10.05 29.51
CA GLY A 4 -6.90 -8.87 30.38
C GLY A 4 -5.77 -7.85 30.15
N LEU A 5 -5.02 -7.98 29.05
CA LEU A 5 -3.89 -7.11 28.72
C LEU A 5 -4.30 -6.06 27.69
N THR A 6 -4.02 -4.80 27.97
CA THR A 6 -4.29 -3.69 27.06
C THR A 6 -3.16 -3.60 26.03
N TYR A 7 -3.50 -3.67 24.74
CA TYR A 7 -2.54 -3.58 23.65
C TYR A 7 -1.70 -2.30 23.74
N GLY A 8 -0.40 -2.42 23.48
CA GLY A 8 0.54 -1.29 23.52
C GLY A 8 1.08 -0.92 24.90
N THR A 9 0.60 -1.54 25.98
CA THR A 9 1.18 -1.35 27.32
C THR A 9 2.48 -2.16 27.49
N ALA A 10 3.31 -1.75 28.43
CA ALA A 10 4.54 -2.47 28.78
C ALA A 10 4.27 -3.91 29.21
N GLU A 11 3.16 -4.16 29.93
CA GLU A 11 2.74 -5.48 30.37
C GLU A 11 2.33 -6.37 29.20
N ALA A 12 1.57 -5.84 28.24
CA ALA A 12 1.19 -6.55 27.02
C ALA A 12 2.40 -6.86 26.16
N ALA A 13 3.33 -5.91 26.00
CA ALA A 13 4.58 -6.11 25.26
C ALA A 13 5.45 -7.18 25.92
N ALA A 14 5.58 -7.17 27.26
CA ALA A 14 6.31 -8.19 28.00
C ALA A 14 5.68 -9.58 27.87
N ALA A 15 4.34 -9.68 27.88
CA ALA A 15 3.63 -10.93 27.66
C ALA A 15 3.86 -11.45 26.22
N ALA A 16 3.72 -10.59 25.21
CA ALA A 16 3.98 -10.93 23.81
C ALA A 16 5.41 -11.44 23.62
N ARG A 17 6.39 -10.77 24.21
CA ARG A 17 7.80 -11.19 24.20
C ARG A 17 7.98 -12.59 24.76
N ARG A 18 7.38 -12.89 25.93
CA ARG A 18 7.46 -14.23 26.55
C ARG A 18 6.84 -15.31 25.65
N TRP A 19 5.68 -15.04 25.05
CA TRP A 19 5.03 -16.00 24.16
C TRP A 19 5.85 -16.25 22.90
N MET A 20 6.36 -15.19 22.29
CA MET A 20 7.17 -15.31 21.09
C MET A 20 8.52 -15.98 21.36
N ALA A 21 9.17 -15.72 22.51
CA ALA A 21 10.38 -16.43 22.92
C ALA A 21 10.14 -17.93 23.06
N ALA A 22 9.02 -18.36 23.61
CA ALA A 22 8.67 -19.78 23.70
C ALA A 22 8.44 -20.41 22.32
N ILE A 23 7.79 -19.70 21.39
CA ILE A 23 7.56 -20.15 20.01
C ILE A 23 8.90 -20.24 19.27
N GLU A 24 9.75 -19.22 19.37
CA GLU A 24 11.10 -19.19 18.81
C GLU A 24 11.93 -20.41 19.27
N HIS A 25 12.01 -20.61 20.59
CA HIS A 25 12.75 -21.70 21.16
C HIS A 25 12.28 -23.06 20.63
N ALA A 26 10.97 -23.30 20.62
CA ALA A 26 10.39 -24.54 20.11
C ALA A 26 10.64 -24.74 18.60
N ALA A 27 10.57 -23.68 17.81
CA ALA A 27 10.80 -23.73 16.37
C ALA A 27 12.27 -24.06 16.04
N TYR A 28 13.23 -23.41 16.75
CA TYR A 28 14.65 -23.69 16.58
C TYR A 28 15.00 -25.09 17.07
N ASP A 29 14.49 -25.51 18.22
CA ASP A 29 14.69 -26.87 18.75
C ASP A 29 14.21 -27.93 17.77
N ALA A 30 13.01 -27.78 17.21
CA ALA A 30 12.49 -28.68 16.20
C ALA A 30 13.32 -28.71 14.91
N SER A 31 13.82 -27.54 14.44
CA SER A 31 14.65 -27.47 13.25
C SER A 31 16.03 -28.07 13.45
N ILE A 32 16.59 -28.01 14.67
CA ILE A 32 17.83 -28.71 15.05
C ILE A 32 17.58 -30.24 15.00
N GLY A 33 16.50 -30.74 15.62
CA GLY A 33 16.17 -32.15 15.59
C GLY A 33 15.96 -32.68 14.16
N LEU A 34 15.31 -31.91 13.30
CA LEU A 34 15.17 -32.25 11.88
C LEU A 34 16.54 -32.22 11.14
N ALA A 35 17.46 -31.37 11.54
CA ALA A 35 18.81 -31.37 10.96
C ALA A 35 19.62 -32.60 11.42
N GLU A 36 19.43 -33.10 12.64
CA GLU A 36 20.02 -34.36 13.11
C GLU A 36 19.53 -35.54 12.28
N GLU A 37 18.23 -35.58 11.89
CA GLU A 37 17.65 -36.66 11.11
C GLU A 37 17.97 -36.59 9.61
N ARG A 38 18.00 -35.39 9.03
CA ARG A 38 17.97 -35.16 7.56
C ARG A 38 19.13 -34.32 7.04
N GLY A 39 20.04 -33.91 7.89
CA GLY A 39 21.10 -32.95 7.61
C GLY A 39 20.60 -31.51 7.60
N PRO A 40 21.50 -30.56 7.77
CA PRO A 40 21.20 -29.12 7.73
C PRO A 40 20.79 -28.68 6.31
N PHE A 41 20.26 -27.44 6.19
CA PHE A 41 19.99 -26.85 4.88
C PHE A 41 21.32 -26.64 4.10
N PRO A 42 21.29 -26.70 2.74
CA PRO A 42 22.52 -26.81 1.92
C PRO A 42 23.53 -25.69 2.08
N LEU A 43 23.08 -24.48 2.45
CA LEU A 43 23.95 -23.31 2.65
C LEU A 43 24.28 -23.02 4.11
N PHE A 44 23.99 -23.98 5.02
CA PHE A 44 24.31 -23.82 6.43
C PHE A 44 25.82 -23.82 6.64
N ASP A 45 26.29 -22.78 7.32
CA ASP A 45 27.69 -22.61 7.72
C ASP A 45 27.72 -22.38 9.24
N ALA A 46 28.24 -23.38 9.99
CA ALA A 46 28.25 -23.37 11.44
C ALA A 46 29.14 -22.26 12.05
N GLU A 47 30.16 -21.81 11.33
CA GLU A 47 31.05 -20.74 11.82
C GLU A 47 30.46 -19.35 11.56
N ARG A 48 29.69 -19.19 10.49
CA ARG A 48 29.04 -17.93 10.10
C ARG A 48 27.68 -17.74 10.77
N PHE A 49 26.94 -18.83 10.98
CA PHE A 49 25.65 -18.79 11.63
C PHE A 49 25.79 -18.34 13.09
N GLY A 50 24.99 -17.38 13.49
CA GLY A 50 25.04 -16.84 14.86
C GLY A 50 26.05 -15.70 15.07
N LEU A 51 26.80 -15.29 14.04
CA LEU A 51 27.67 -14.11 14.13
C LEU A 51 26.91 -12.79 13.97
N THR A 52 25.83 -12.82 13.22
CA THR A 52 25.06 -11.62 12.87
C THR A 52 23.55 -11.89 12.84
N GLY A 53 22.76 -10.82 12.79
CA GLY A 53 21.32 -10.89 12.62
C GLY A 53 20.59 -11.52 13.82
N HIS A 54 19.45 -12.13 13.54
CA HIS A 54 18.58 -12.73 14.56
C HIS A 54 19.26 -13.90 15.27
N ALA A 55 19.99 -14.74 14.54
CA ALA A 55 20.68 -15.90 15.09
C ALA A 55 21.72 -15.55 16.17
N ALA A 56 22.31 -14.36 16.13
CA ALA A 56 23.24 -13.89 17.17
C ALA A 56 22.55 -13.58 18.51
N GLN A 57 21.22 -13.43 18.49
CA GLN A 57 20.41 -13.08 19.66
C GLN A 57 19.78 -14.31 20.34
N LEU A 58 19.90 -15.50 19.73
CA LEU A 58 19.42 -16.76 20.33
C LEU A 58 20.16 -17.04 21.64
N ASP A 59 19.48 -17.74 22.54
CA ASP A 59 20.12 -18.18 23.79
C ASP A 59 21.32 -19.09 23.53
N ASP A 60 22.23 -19.18 24.52
CA ASP A 60 23.49 -19.92 24.40
C ASP A 60 23.26 -21.41 24.12
N THR A 61 22.18 -22.00 24.64
CA THR A 61 21.86 -23.41 24.45
C THR A 61 21.47 -23.68 23.02
N LEU A 62 20.59 -22.90 22.47
CA LEU A 62 20.17 -23.01 21.06
C LEU A 62 21.35 -22.73 20.11
N ARG A 63 22.18 -21.72 20.39
CA ARG A 63 23.38 -21.43 19.58
C ARG A 63 24.38 -22.57 19.58
N ALA A 64 24.66 -23.13 20.75
CA ALA A 64 25.58 -24.25 20.87
C ALA A 64 25.10 -25.50 20.14
N ARG A 65 23.79 -25.81 20.27
CA ARG A 65 23.18 -26.95 19.57
C ARG A 65 23.11 -26.72 18.06
N THR A 66 22.76 -25.53 17.62
CA THR A 66 22.79 -25.15 16.21
C THR A 66 24.18 -25.28 15.61
N LYS A 67 25.21 -24.83 16.31
CA LYS A 67 26.60 -24.99 15.85
C LYS A 67 27.00 -26.45 15.70
N ARG A 68 26.52 -27.33 16.59
CA ARG A 68 26.86 -28.75 16.59
C ARG A 68 26.09 -29.56 15.54
N HIS A 69 24.81 -29.33 15.37
CA HIS A 69 23.90 -30.18 14.59
C HIS A 69 23.40 -29.50 13.29
N GLY A 70 23.52 -28.19 13.20
CA GLY A 70 22.96 -27.38 12.14
C GLY A 70 21.48 -27.07 12.32
N LEU A 71 20.90 -26.44 11.30
CA LEU A 71 19.46 -26.18 11.18
C LEU A 71 18.92 -26.77 9.88
N ARG A 72 17.75 -27.36 9.93
CA ARG A 72 17.08 -27.84 8.72
C ARG A 72 16.52 -26.72 7.87
N ASN A 73 16.11 -25.59 8.47
CA ASN A 73 15.45 -24.48 7.85
C ASN A 73 16.29 -23.19 8.02
N GLY A 74 16.46 -22.44 6.96
CA GLY A 74 17.24 -21.18 7.00
C GLY A 74 16.51 -20.03 7.71
N LEU A 75 15.17 -20.01 7.67
CA LEU A 75 14.28 -19.10 8.40
C LEU A 75 13.12 -19.91 8.94
N LEU A 76 12.67 -19.62 10.15
CA LEU A 76 11.70 -20.44 10.88
C LEU A 76 10.39 -19.71 11.17
N THR A 77 10.47 -18.42 11.50
CA THR A 77 9.31 -17.66 11.98
C THR A 77 9.03 -16.41 11.12
N SER A 78 7.75 -16.16 10.89
CA SER A 78 7.23 -14.96 10.23
C SER A 78 5.86 -14.59 10.80
N ILE A 79 5.47 -13.32 10.67
CA ILE A 79 4.12 -12.86 10.98
C ILE A 79 3.49 -12.35 9.69
N ALA A 80 2.55 -13.14 9.16
CA ALA A 80 1.79 -12.79 7.96
C ALA A 80 0.55 -11.95 8.30
N PRO A 81 -0.09 -11.28 7.31
CA PRO A 81 -1.31 -10.49 7.54
C PRO A 81 -2.49 -11.31 8.06
N THR A 82 -2.62 -12.58 7.68
CA THR A 82 -3.64 -13.57 8.11
C THR A 82 -5.11 -13.09 8.06
N GLY A 83 -5.44 -12.11 7.20
CA GLY A 83 -6.78 -11.52 7.15
C GLY A 83 -7.90 -12.53 6.86
N THR A 84 -7.73 -13.36 5.82
CA THR A 84 -8.72 -14.40 5.46
C THR A 84 -8.78 -15.51 6.51
N ILE A 85 -7.61 -15.88 7.07
CA ILE A 85 -7.54 -16.92 8.12
C ILE A 85 -8.24 -16.44 9.39
N SER A 86 -8.10 -15.16 9.76
CA SER A 86 -8.75 -14.60 10.94
C SER A 86 -10.28 -14.67 10.83
N LEU A 87 -10.83 -14.44 9.64
CA LEU A 87 -12.26 -14.56 9.39
C LEU A 87 -12.76 -15.99 9.53
N LEU A 88 -12.03 -16.95 8.94
CA LEU A 88 -12.35 -18.37 9.09
C LEU A 88 -12.32 -18.81 10.56
N ALA A 89 -11.44 -18.22 11.36
CA ALA A 89 -11.31 -18.48 12.79
C ALA A 89 -12.30 -17.67 13.68
N GLY A 90 -13.39 -17.16 13.11
CA GLY A 90 -14.41 -16.44 13.84
C GLY A 90 -14.12 -14.95 14.05
N ASN A 91 -13.36 -14.34 13.12
CA ASN A 91 -12.97 -12.93 13.15
C ASN A 91 -12.10 -12.57 14.37
N VAL A 92 -11.15 -13.43 14.71
CA VAL A 92 -10.07 -13.07 15.65
C VAL A 92 -9.16 -12.02 15.00
N SER A 93 -8.46 -11.24 15.82
CA SER A 93 -7.49 -10.27 15.32
C SER A 93 -6.42 -10.96 14.44
N SER A 94 -6.04 -10.33 13.33
CA SER A 94 -5.10 -10.87 12.35
C SER A 94 -3.64 -10.55 12.71
N GLY A 95 -2.77 -11.56 12.65
CA GLY A 95 -1.34 -11.43 12.96
C GLY A 95 -1.12 -10.88 14.36
N ILE A 96 -0.46 -9.74 14.45
CA ILE A 96 -0.27 -8.97 15.70
C ILE A 96 -0.99 -7.62 15.68
N GLU A 97 -2.01 -7.48 14.82
CA GLU A 97 -2.81 -6.26 14.78
C GLU A 97 -3.68 -6.14 16.05
N PRO A 98 -3.94 -4.93 16.55
CA PRO A 98 -4.98 -4.73 17.54
C PRO A 98 -6.35 -4.99 16.91
N ILE A 99 -7.38 -5.07 17.72
CA ILE A 99 -8.77 -5.14 17.26
C ILE A 99 -9.03 -3.90 16.38
N PHE A 100 -9.44 -4.12 15.11
CA PHE A 100 -9.75 -2.99 14.23
C PHE A 100 -10.96 -2.21 14.73
N SER A 101 -12.05 -2.92 14.96
CA SER A 101 -13.27 -2.40 15.55
C SER A 101 -14.04 -3.52 16.23
N LEU A 102 -14.75 -3.19 17.30
CA LEU A 102 -15.56 -4.16 18.03
C LEU A 102 -16.75 -4.67 17.25
N ARG A 103 -17.34 -3.81 16.40
CA ARG A 103 -18.42 -4.12 15.46
C ARG A 103 -18.23 -3.27 14.21
N TYR A 104 -18.35 -3.88 13.04
CA TYR A 104 -18.26 -3.18 11.77
C TYR A 104 -19.09 -3.86 10.69
N ASP A 105 -19.45 -3.10 9.67
CA ASP A 105 -20.13 -3.63 8.50
C ASP A 105 -19.07 -3.97 7.43
N ARG A 106 -19.14 -5.19 6.93
CA ARG A 106 -18.28 -5.68 5.87
C ARG A 106 -19.06 -5.86 4.58
N LYS A 107 -18.59 -5.27 3.49
CA LYS A 107 -19.13 -5.52 2.16
C LYS A 107 -18.49 -6.78 1.57
N VAL A 108 -19.30 -7.81 1.34
CA VAL A 108 -18.90 -9.06 0.70
C VAL A 108 -19.46 -9.07 -0.72
N LEU A 109 -18.56 -9.10 -1.70
CA LEU A 109 -18.96 -9.20 -3.11
C LEU A 109 -19.46 -10.62 -3.37
N GLN A 110 -20.73 -10.75 -3.82
CA GLN A 110 -21.33 -12.02 -4.20
C GLN A 110 -20.92 -12.43 -5.62
N ALA A 111 -21.09 -13.70 -5.96
CA ALA A 111 -20.73 -14.25 -7.27
C ALA A 111 -21.52 -13.59 -8.43
N ASP A 112 -22.69 -13.01 -8.15
CA ASP A 112 -23.53 -12.29 -9.09
C ASP A 112 -23.15 -10.82 -9.25
N GLY A 113 -22.11 -10.35 -8.54
CA GLY A 113 -21.63 -8.96 -8.58
C GLY A 113 -22.35 -8.03 -7.59
N THR A 114 -23.34 -8.52 -6.83
CA THR A 114 -23.98 -7.73 -5.77
C THR A 114 -23.10 -7.66 -4.52
N ALA A 115 -23.19 -6.59 -3.75
CA ALA A 115 -22.49 -6.45 -2.47
C ALA A 115 -23.48 -6.68 -1.32
N LEU A 116 -23.21 -7.71 -0.52
CA LEU A 116 -23.93 -7.97 0.72
C LEU A 116 -23.17 -7.28 1.88
N SER A 117 -23.88 -6.54 2.72
CA SER A 117 -23.31 -6.00 3.96
C SER A 117 -23.59 -6.95 5.10
N GLU A 118 -22.52 -7.49 5.69
CA GLU A 118 -22.57 -8.37 6.85
C GLU A 118 -22.05 -7.66 8.09
N LYS A 119 -22.81 -7.74 9.19
CA LYS A 119 -22.35 -7.23 10.48
C LYS A 119 -21.37 -8.23 11.10
N VAL A 120 -20.17 -7.77 11.33
CA VAL A 120 -19.10 -8.56 11.93
C VAL A 120 -18.78 -8.03 13.31
N THR A 121 -18.64 -8.93 14.27
CA THR A 121 -18.23 -8.60 15.64
C THR A 121 -16.88 -9.25 15.92
N ASP A 122 -16.02 -8.57 16.66
CA ASP A 122 -14.75 -9.12 17.14
C ASP A 122 -14.98 -10.38 17.96
N TYR A 123 -14.15 -11.40 17.78
CA TYR A 123 -14.29 -12.69 18.46
C TYR A 123 -14.23 -12.57 19.98
N ALA A 124 -13.27 -11.81 20.50
CA ALA A 124 -13.10 -11.65 21.96
C ALA A 124 -14.28 -10.88 22.58
N ALA A 125 -14.80 -9.88 21.86
CA ALA A 125 -15.97 -9.12 22.28
C ALA A 125 -17.23 -10.01 22.26
N SER A 126 -17.44 -10.81 21.21
CA SER A 126 -18.54 -11.79 21.14
C SER A 126 -18.49 -12.76 22.31
N LEU A 127 -17.32 -13.36 22.56
CA LEU A 127 -17.14 -14.31 23.65
C LEU A 127 -17.37 -13.68 25.03
N PHE A 128 -16.99 -12.42 25.21
CA PHE A 128 -17.23 -11.68 26.45
C PHE A 128 -18.75 -11.45 26.66
N TRP A 129 -19.45 -10.97 25.65
CA TRP A 129 -20.89 -10.69 25.74
C TRP A 129 -21.73 -11.97 25.87
N GLU A 130 -21.33 -13.07 25.26
CA GLU A 130 -21.97 -14.38 25.47
C GLU A 130 -21.91 -14.83 26.94
N ARG A 131 -20.81 -14.53 27.64
CA ARG A 131 -20.60 -14.94 29.02
C ARG A 131 -21.20 -13.99 30.06
N HIS A 132 -21.23 -12.69 29.74
CA HIS A 132 -21.54 -11.65 30.70
C HIS A 132 -22.84 -10.86 30.38
N GLY A 133 -23.44 -11.12 29.22
CA GLY A 133 -24.62 -10.39 28.72
C GLY A 133 -24.26 -9.33 27.69
N ALA A 134 -25.15 -9.16 26.69
CA ALA A 134 -24.91 -8.33 25.50
C ALA A 134 -24.70 -6.81 25.79
N ASP A 135 -25.25 -6.33 26.90
CA ASP A 135 -25.19 -4.93 27.34
C ASP A 135 -24.10 -4.66 28.39
N THR A 136 -23.31 -5.69 28.75
CA THR A 136 -22.23 -5.54 29.72
C THR A 136 -21.09 -4.70 29.11
N PRO A 137 -20.67 -3.61 29.76
CA PRO A 137 -19.54 -2.81 29.34
C PRO A 137 -18.26 -3.65 29.22
N LEU A 138 -17.52 -3.47 28.11
CA LEU A 138 -16.25 -4.16 27.90
C LEU A 138 -15.18 -3.64 28.85
N PRO A 139 -14.31 -4.52 29.38
CA PRO A 139 -13.15 -4.11 30.15
C PRO A 139 -12.18 -3.19 29.38
N PRO A 140 -11.35 -2.38 30.08
CA PRO A 140 -10.39 -1.46 29.45
C PRO A 140 -9.37 -2.13 28.51
N ALA A 141 -9.20 -3.44 28.59
CA ALA A 141 -8.34 -4.20 27.69
C ALA A 141 -8.87 -4.32 26.24
N PHE A 142 -10.12 -3.96 26.00
CA PHE A 142 -10.75 -3.98 24.68
C PHE A 142 -10.53 -2.64 23.97
N VAL A 143 -9.29 -2.33 23.63
CA VAL A 143 -8.92 -1.17 22.82
C VAL A 143 -8.93 -1.52 21.33
N THR A 144 -9.32 -0.58 20.50
CA THR A 144 -9.30 -0.71 19.03
C THR A 144 -8.06 -0.06 18.43
N ALA A 145 -7.83 -0.31 17.16
CA ALA A 145 -6.72 0.32 16.43
C ALA A 145 -6.82 1.86 16.38
N GLU A 146 -8.04 2.41 16.44
CA GLU A 146 -8.29 3.85 16.44
C GLU A 146 -8.01 4.50 17.81
N ASP A 147 -8.09 3.73 18.89
CA ASP A 147 -7.84 4.21 20.25
C ASP A 147 -6.33 4.31 20.57
N LEU A 148 -5.49 3.75 19.72
CA LEU A 148 -4.06 3.58 19.98
C LEU A 148 -3.21 4.66 19.31
N ALA A 149 -2.28 5.22 20.05
CA ALA A 149 -1.22 6.04 19.48
C ALA A 149 -0.26 5.20 18.62
N PRO A 150 0.36 5.77 17.58
CA PRO A 150 1.32 5.07 16.71
C PRO A 150 2.43 4.34 17.49
N GLU A 151 2.90 4.91 18.59
CA GLU A 151 3.94 4.36 19.45
C GLU A 151 3.53 3.02 20.07
N ALA A 152 2.26 2.85 20.42
CA ALA A 152 1.74 1.59 20.97
C ALA A 152 1.86 0.43 19.99
N HIS A 153 1.64 0.70 18.70
CA HIS A 153 1.84 -0.27 17.62
C HIS A 153 3.33 -0.66 17.49
N LEU A 154 4.23 0.33 17.55
CA LEU A 154 5.67 0.12 17.41
C LEU A 154 6.24 -0.70 18.58
N VAL A 155 5.82 -0.40 19.80
CA VAL A 155 6.26 -1.12 21.03
C VAL A 155 5.86 -2.59 20.95
N MET A 156 4.63 -2.89 20.54
CA MET A 156 4.17 -4.27 20.37
C MET A 156 4.92 -4.99 19.24
N GLN A 157 5.13 -4.34 18.11
CA GLN A 157 5.88 -4.92 17.01
C GLN A 157 7.34 -5.19 17.40
N ALA A 158 7.99 -4.27 18.11
CA ALA A 158 9.37 -4.46 18.58
C ALA A 158 9.49 -5.63 19.55
N ALA A 159 8.51 -5.76 20.47
CA ALA A 159 8.49 -6.88 21.42
C ALA A 159 8.42 -8.25 20.71
N VAL A 160 7.67 -8.32 19.61
CA VAL A 160 7.52 -9.54 18.80
C VAL A 160 8.70 -9.72 17.85
N GLN A 161 9.20 -8.66 17.20
CA GLN A 161 10.30 -8.72 16.25
C GLN A 161 11.59 -9.27 16.86
N ALA A 162 11.79 -9.08 18.16
CA ALA A 162 12.93 -9.64 18.87
C ALA A 162 13.02 -11.19 18.79
N HIS A 163 11.90 -11.88 18.47
CA HIS A 163 11.76 -13.32 18.42
C HIS A 163 11.23 -13.85 17.07
N VAL A 164 11.34 -13.04 16.02
CA VAL A 164 10.85 -13.40 14.67
C VAL A 164 11.95 -13.19 13.64
N ASP A 165 12.27 -14.25 12.88
CA ASP A 165 13.34 -14.23 11.86
C ASP A 165 13.04 -13.26 10.73
N SER A 166 11.81 -13.29 10.22
CA SER A 166 11.40 -12.48 9.08
C SER A 166 10.84 -11.12 9.51
N SER A 167 10.60 -10.25 8.55
CA SER A 167 9.84 -9.03 8.77
C SER A 167 8.40 -9.36 9.19
N ILE A 168 7.79 -8.48 9.96
CA ILE A 168 6.43 -8.62 10.48
C ILE A 168 5.50 -7.78 9.64
N SER A 169 4.38 -8.36 9.20
CA SER A 169 3.27 -7.60 8.62
C SER A 169 2.53 -6.88 9.73
N LYS A 170 2.67 -5.56 9.76
CA LYS A 170 2.06 -4.70 10.78
C LYS A 170 1.68 -3.35 10.19
N THR A 171 0.43 -2.98 10.43
CA THR A 171 -0.09 -1.65 10.09
C THR A 171 -0.09 -0.75 11.32
N ILE A 172 0.49 0.43 11.17
CA ILE A 172 0.45 1.50 12.16
C ILE A 172 -0.63 2.47 11.72
N ASN A 173 -1.73 2.53 12.45
CA ASN A 173 -2.81 3.45 12.16
C ASN A 173 -2.40 4.87 12.57
N ILE A 174 -2.51 5.80 11.62
CA ILE A 174 -2.13 7.20 11.78
C ILE A 174 -3.41 8.04 11.79
N PRO A 175 -3.70 8.76 12.88
CA PRO A 175 -4.81 9.70 12.90
C PRO A 175 -4.69 10.77 11.83
N GLU A 176 -5.80 11.19 11.22
CA GLU A 176 -5.81 12.27 10.22
C GLU A 176 -5.22 13.58 10.75
N SER A 177 -5.41 13.84 12.03
CA SER A 177 -4.91 15.04 12.71
C SER A 177 -3.42 15.03 13.01
N LEU A 178 -2.71 13.90 12.79
CA LEU A 178 -1.29 13.80 13.15
C LEU A 178 -0.44 14.71 12.25
N PRO A 179 0.36 15.66 12.81
CA PRO A 179 1.25 16.52 12.04
C PRO A 179 2.33 15.71 11.31
N PHE A 180 2.80 16.24 10.17
CA PHE A 180 3.82 15.58 9.35
C PHE A 180 5.11 15.25 10.12
N GLU A 181 5.58 16.14 11.00
CA GLU A 181 6.79 15.89 11.79
C GLU A 181 6.61 14.71 12.76
N ALA A 182 5.45 14.56 13.36
CA ALA A 182 5.13 13.39 14.18
C ALA A 182 5.03 12.12 13.32
N PHE A 183 4.44 12.21 12.13
CA PHE A 183 4.40 11.10 11.17
C PHE A 183 5.80 10.63 10.76
N LYS A 184 6.70 11.56 10.45
CA LYS A 184 8.10 11.26 10.10
C LYS A 184 8.81 10.49 11.21
N ASN A 185 8.55 10.84 12.46
CA ASN A 185 9.14 10.19 13.62
C ASN A 185 8.70 8.73 13.78
N VAL A 186 7.54 8.34 13.25
CA VAL A 186 7.08 6.92 13.29
C VAL A 186 8.10 6.01 12.63
N TYR A 187 8.59 6.35 11.45
CA TYR A 187 9.60 5.54 10.74
C TYR A 187 10.98 5.62 11.40
N ALA A 188 11.38 6.78 11.92
CA ALA A 188 12.62 6.92 12.66
C ALA A 188 12.61 6.03 13.91
N THR A 189 11.54 6.09 14.69
CA THR A 189 11.37 5.25 15.89
C THR A 189 11.31 3.76 15.53
N ALA A 190 10.63 3.38 14.43
CA ALA A 190 10.60 2.00 13.95
C ALA A 190 12.03 1.47 13.69
N TYR A 191 12.86 2.28 13.03
CA TYR A 191 14.25 1.95 12.76
C TYR A 191 15.08 1.83 14.06
N GLU A 192 14.97 2.79 14.97
CA GLU A 192 15.66 2.79 16.27
C GLU A 192 15.27 1.58 17.14
N LEU A 193 14.04 1.12 17.06
CA LEU A 193 13.54 -0.08 17.72
C LEU A 193 13.98 -1.39 17.05
N GLY A 194 14.75 -1.33 15.96
CA GLY A 194 15.24 -2.48 15.23
C GLY A 194 14.20 -3.24 14.44
N LEU A 195 13.10 -2.59 14.04
CA LEU A 195 12.08 -3.20 13.19
C LEU A 195 12.60 -3.43 11.78
N LYS A 196 12.29 -4.58 11.19
CA LYS A 196 12.68 -4.94 9.82
C LYS A 196 11.79 -4.29 8.75
N GLY A 197 10.67 -3.73 9.15
CA GLY A 197 9.74 -2.99 8.30
C GLY A 197 8.46 -2.65 9.04
N CYS A 198 7.76 -1.63 8.58
CA CYS A 198 6.43 -1.27 9.03
C CYS A 198 5.64 -0.62 7.90
N THR A 199 4.32 -0.65 7.99
CA THR A 199 3.41 0.00 7.05
C THR A 199 2.55 0.98 7.84
N THR A 200 2.34 2.17 7.30
CA THR A 200 1.41 3.15 7.90
C THR A 200 0.11 3.20 7.10
N PHE A 201 -0.99 3.35 7.79
CA PHE A 201 -2.29 3.60 7.20
C PHE A 201 -2.88 4.88 7.79
N ARG A 202 -3.20 5.84 6.93
CA ARG A 202 -3.92 7.06 7.29
C ARG A 202 -5.23 7.10 6.51
N PRO A 203 -6.39 7.15 7.18
CA PRO A 203 -7.66 7.31 6.50
C PRO A 203 -7.64 8.55 5.60
N ASN A 204 -8.22 8.44 4.42
CA ASN A 204 -8.38 9.57 3.51
C ASN A 204 -9.68 9.42 2.70
N ALA A 205 -10.21 10.55 2.23
CA ALA A 205 -11.46 10.59 1.49
C ALA A 205 -11.38 10.00 0.07
N ILE A 206 -10.15 9.81 -0.46
CA ILE A 206 -9.93 9.38 -1.85
C ILE A 206 -9.97 7.86 -1.97
N THR A 207 -9.24 7.15 -1.13
CA THR A 207 -9.15 5.68 -1.18
C THR A 207 -10.27 4.99 -0.40
N GLY A 208 -11.00 5.73 0.41
CA GLY A 208 -12.03 5.19 1.29
C GLY A 208 -11.47 4.23 2.34
N SER A 209 -12.32 3.72 3.21
CA SER A 209 -12.00 2.63 4.13
C SER A 209 -12.69 1.36 3.65
N VAL A 210 -11.95 0.26 3.53
CA VAL A 210 -12.52 -1.08 3.25
C VAL A 210 -13.37 -1.54 4.44
N LEU A 211 -13.08 -1.03 5.62
CA LEU A 211 -13.78 -1.31 6.88
C LEU A 211 -14.32 0.01 7.42
N SER A 212 -15.63 0.12 7.64
CA SER A 212 -16.29 1.30 8.20
C SER A 212 -16.84 0.99 9.58
N THR A 213 -16.44 1.78 10.59
CA THR A 213 -16.86 1.65 11.99
C THR A 213 -18.12 2.44 12.31
N ALA A 214 -18.42 3.46 11.52
CA ALA A 214 -19.66 4.19 11.63
C ALA A 214 -20.71 3.57 10.71
N PRO A 215 -22.01 3.53 11.09
CA PRO A 215 -23.04 3.62 10.09
C PRO A 215 -22.74 4.95 9.40
N GLN A 216 -22.06 4.89 8.25
CA GLN A 216 -22.14 6.03 7.35
C GLN A 216 -23.65 6.26 7.27
N PRO A 217 -24.16 7.47 7.57
CA PRO A 217 -25.48 7.79 7.07
C PRO A 217 -25.38 7.35 5.63
N VAL A 218 -26.16 6.33 5.30
CA VAL A 218 -26.40 6.02 3.91
C VAL A 218 -26.75 7.37 3.38
N ALA A 219 -25.81 8.04 2.73
CA ALA A 219 -26.20 9.09 1.83
C ALA A 219 -27.14 8.33 0.93
N GLU A 220 -28.42 8.40 1.27
CA GLU A 220 -29.50 8.18 0.35
C GLU A 220 -29.26 9.13 -0.79
N THR A 221 -28.40 8.70 -1.65
CA THR A 221 -28.24 9.02 -3.05
C THR A 221 -27.03 8.24 -3.58
N GLU A 222 -27.01 6.91 -3.55
CA GLU A 222 -26.91 6.26 -4.81
C GLU A 222 -28.27 6.53 -5.48
N VAL A 223 -28.46 7.74 -5.94
CA VAL A 223 -29.11 7.91 -7.22
C VAL A 223 -28.31 6.94 -8.10
N GLU A 224 -28.95 5.85 -8.54
CA GLU A 224 -28.53 5.17 -9.76
C GLU A 224 -28.41 6.29 -10.77
N ARG A 225 -27.23 6.88 -10.85
CA ARG A 225 -26.91 7.77 -11.95
C ARG A 225 -26.77 6.84 -13.12
N HIS A 226 -27.90 6.56 -13.75
CA HIS A 226 -27.86 6.04 -15.09
C HIS A 226 -26.85 6.91 -15.82
N PRO A 227 -25.82 6.32 -16.46
CA PRO A 227 -24.87 7.11 -17.22
C PRO A 227 -25.71 8.05 -18.10
N PRO A 228 -25.43 9.35 -18.11
CA PRO A 228 -26.21 10.28 -18.90
C PRO A 228 -26.32 9.76 -20.32
N GLU A 229 -27.51 9.82 -20.89
CA GLU A 229 -27.76 9.36 -22.24
C GLU A 229 -26.85 10.14 -23.19
N ARG A 230 -26.16 9.43 -24.08
CA ARG A 230 -25.27 10.04 -25.03
C ARG A 230 -26.04 10.84 -26.05
N GLU A 231 -25.82 12.14 -26.13
CA GLU A 231 -26.35 12.99 -27.15
C GLU A 231 -25.87 12.54 -28.55
N GLU A 232 -26.66 12.81 -29.59
CA GLU A 232 -26.34 12.46 -30.97
C GLU A 232 -24.98 13.08 -31.40
N ALA A 233 -24.73 14.33 -31.00
CA ALA A 233 -23.48 15.05 -31.27
C ALA A 233 -22.85 15.56 -29.98
N LEU A 234 -21.56 15.27 -29.78
CA LEU A 234 -20.76 15.76 -28.65
C LEU A 234 -19.66 16.68 -29.15
N SER A 235 -19.40 17.72 -28.39
CA SER A 235 -18.24 18.59 -28.62
C SER A 235 -16.97 17.95 -28.03
N GLY A 236 -15.84 18.02 -28.77
CA GLY A 236 -14.60 17.42 -28.31
C GLY A 236 -13.37 17.94 -29.04
N PHE A 237 -12.22 17.41 -28.67
CA PHE A 237 -10.93 17.75 -29.26
C PHE A 237 -10.19 16.49 -29.70
N THR A 238 -9.50 16.59 -30.85
CA THR A 238 -8.62 15.54 -31.32
C THR A 238 -7.18 15.99 -31.18
N TYR A 239 -6.40 15.21 -30.45
CA TYR A 239 -4.99 15.43 -30.19
C TYR A 239 -4.13 14.49 -31.03
N LYS A 240 -3.06 15.00 -31.61
CA LYS A 240 -2.06 14.20 -32.31
C LYS A 240 -0.91 13.90 -31.35
N LEU A 241 -0.70 12.63 -31.06
CA LEU A 241 0.42 12.11 -30.31
C LEU A 241 1.40 11.41 -31.24
N LYS A 242 2.66 11.82 -31.26
CA LYS A 242 3.74 11.15 -32.00
C LYS A 242 4.65 10.46 -30.97
N TRP A 243 4.64 9.14 -30.97
CA TRP A 243 5.53 8.33 -30.16
C TRP A 243 6.79 8.02 -30.96
N PRO A 244 8.02 8.27 -30.44
CA PRO A 244 9.26 8.18 -31.24
C PRO A 244 9.54 6.80 -31.86
N GLU A 245 9.08 5.72 -31.22
CA GLU A 245 9.27 4.35 -31.67
C GLU A 245 8.26 3.90 -32.75
N THR A 246 7.29 4.74 -33.08
CA THR A 246 6.24 4.38 -34.07
C THR A 246 6.30 5.29 -35.27
N ASP A 247 6.24 4.72 -36.46
CA ASP A 247 6.18 5.49 -37.71
C ASP A 247 4.87 6.25 -37.89
N HIS A 248 3.84 5.85 -37.18
CA HIS A 248 2.50 6.41 -37.27
C HIS A 248 2.12 7.22 -36.06
N ALA A 249 1.49 8.37 -36.28
CA ALA A 249 0.91 9.16 -35.20
C ALA A 249 -0.34 8.45 -34.63
N ILE A 250 -0.56 8.69 -33.34
CA ILE A 250 -1.76 8.28 -32.62
C ILE A 250 -2.66 9.51 -32.49
N TYR A 251 -3.93 9.35 -32.83
CA TYR A 251 -4.94 10.40 -32.70
C TYR A 251 -5.86 10.05 -31.54
N ILE A 252 -5.96 10.96 -30.58
CA ILE A 252 -6.75 10.79 -29.38
C ILE A 252 -7.87 11.83 -29.42
N THR A 253 -9.10 11.37 -29.61
CA THR A 253 -10.30 12.21 -29.59
C THR A 253 -10.98 12.08 -28.25
N ILE A 254 -11.20 13.18 -27.56
CA ILE A 254 -11.93 13.24 -26.28
C ILE A 254 -13.15 14.12 -26.50
N ASN A 255 -14.32 13.54 -26.30
CA ASN A 255 -15.59 14.24 -26.38
C ASN A 255 -16.12 14.51 -24.95
N ASP A 256 -16.69 15.67 -24.77
CA ASP A 256 -17.17 16.17 -23.48
C ASP A 256 -18.67 16.30 -23.45
N ILE A 257 -19.22 16.27 -22.24
CA ILE A 257 -20.57 16.73 -21.92
C ILE A 257 -20.50 17.94 -20.98
N VAL A 258 -21.59 18.69 -20.95
CA VAL A 258 -21.79 19.76 -19.96
C VAL A 258 -22.78 19.29 -18.92
N GLU A 259 -22.32 19.07 -17.71
CA GLU A 259 -23.15 18.65 -16.58
C GLU A 259 -23.08 19.72 -15.49
N SER A 260 -24.23 20.24 -15.07
CA SER A 260 -24.33 21.32 -14.06
C SER A 260 -23.47 22.54 -14.39
N GLY A 261 -23.36 22.92 -15.67
CA GLY A 261 -22.56 24.06 -16.14
C GLY A 261 -21.05 23.81 -16.18
N ARG A 262 -20.57 22.61 -15.90
CA ARG A 262 -19.17 22.23 -15.99
C ARG A 262 -18.95 21.25 -17.13
N ARG A 263 -17.90 21.51 -17.90
CA ARG A 263 -17.48 20.63 -18.99
C ARG A 263 -16.62 19.51 -18.42
N ARG A 264 -16.93 18.26 -18.78
CA ARG A 264 -16.17 17.08 -18.36
C ARG A 264 -16.06 16.05 -19.48
N PRO A 265 -14.99 15.24 -19.52
CA PRO A 265 -14.85 14.19 -20.51
C PRO A 265 -15.94 13.12 -20.35
N PHE A 266 -16.46 12.63 -21.47
CA PHE A 266 -17.51 11.62 -21.53
C PHE A 266 -17.06 10.36 -22.26
N GLU A 267 -16.30 10.52 -23.35
CA GLU A 267 -15.78 9.39 -24.12
C GLU A 267 -14.42 9.74 -24.74
N ILE A 268 -13.63 8.73 -24.97
CA ILE A 268 -12.32 8.83 -25.62
C ILE A 268 -12.21 7.82 -26.74
N PHE A 269 -11.54 8.19 -27.84
CA PHE A 269 -11.19 7.32 -28.95
C PHE A 269 -9.71 7.46 -29.23
N ILE A 270 -9.03 6.32 -29.33
CA ILE A 270 -7.59 6.26 -29.61
C ILE A 270 -7.42 5.51 -30.92
N ASN A 271 -6.97 6.20 -31.96
CA ASN A 271 -6.83 5.68 -33.31
C ASN A 271 -5.40 5.80 -33.80
N SER A 272 -4.89 4.73 -34.40
CA SER A 272 -3.61 4.70 -35.08
C SER A 272 -3.66 3.78 -36.27
N LYS A 273 -2.79 4.04 -37.27
CA LYS A 273 -2.56 3.09 -38.37
C LYS A 273 -1.70 1.89 -37.97
N ASN A 274 -1.08 1.95 -36.79
CA ASN A 274 -0.30 0.84 -36.26
C ASN A 274 -1.23 -0.25 -35.73
N MET A 275 -1.31 -1.37 -36.43
CA MET A 275 -2.16 -2.51 -36.09
C MET A 275 -1.61 -3.36 -34.94
N GLU A 276 -0.33 -3.26 -34.62
CA GLU A 276 0.31 -4.02 -33.53
C GLU A 276 -0.36 -3.77 -32.18
N HIS A 277 -0.85 -2.55 -31.99
CA HIS A 277 -1.45 -2.13 -30.73
C HIS A 277 -2.99 -2.03 -30.76
N TYR A 278 -3.62 -2.44 -31.84
CA TYR A 278 -5.05 -2.19 -32.08
C TYR A 278 -5.95 -2.77 -30.98
N ALA A 279 -5.77 -4.03 -30.62
CA ALA A 279 -6.68 -4.70 -29.70
C ALA A 279 -6.66 -4.07 -28.30
N TRP A 280 -5.48 -3.79 -27.74
CA TRP A 280 -5.38 -3.18 -26.42
C TRP A 280 -5.79 -1.69 -26.44
N THR A 281 -5.53 -0.97 -27.53
CA THR A 281 -5.99 0.43 -27.67
C THR A 281 -7.50 0.52 -27.68
N VAL A 282 -8.18 -0.40 -28.38
CA VAL A 282 -9.63 -0.50 -28.36
C VAL A 282 -10.14 -0.84 -26.97
N ALA A 283 -9.56 -1.82 -26.28
CA ALA A 283 -9.93 -2.18 -24.93
C ALA A 283 -9.76 -0.99 -23.97
N LEU A 284 -8.62 -0.32 -24.01
CA LEU A 284 -8.33 0.87 -23.21
C LEU A 284 -9.33 2.00 -23.46
N THR A 285 -9.63 2.30 -24.72
CA THR A 285 -10.65 3.28 -25.15
C THR A 285 -12.00 2.98 -24.49
N ARG A 286 -12.45 1.72 -24.54
CA ARG A 286 -13.73 1.30 -23.95
C ARG A 286 -13.74 1.43 -22.44
N MET A 287 -12.65 1.02 -21.78
CA MET A 287 -12.53 1.10 -20.30
C MET A 287 -12.50 2.54 -19.82
N ILE A 288 -11.69 3.41 -20.42
CA ILE A 288 -11.64 4.83 -20.04
C ILE A 288 -13.00 5.51 -20.30
N SER A 289 -13.63 5.25 -21.45
CA SER A 289 -14.95 5.80 -21.73
C SER A 289 -16.03 5.32 -20.74
N ALA A 290 -15.97 4.07 -20.30
CA ALA A 290 -16.86 3.55 -19.27
C ALA A 290 -16.67 4.28 -17.92
N VAL A 291 -15.42 4.58 -17.54
CA VAL A 291 -15.11 5.37 -16.35
C VAL A 291 -15.63 6.81 -16.49
N PHE A 292 -15.38 7.46 -17.62
CA PHE A 292 -15.86 8.83 -17.87
C PHE A 292 -17.39 8.95 -17.82
N ARG A 293 -18.12 7.96 -18.34
CA ARG A 293 -19.60 7.92 -18.30
C ARG A 293 -20.17 7.80 -16.91
N ARG A 294 -19.46 7.16 -15.98
CA ARG A 294 -19.89 7.08 -14.58
C ARG A 294 -19.92 8.43 -13.88
N GLY A 295 -19.11 9.38 -14.35
CA GLY A 295 -19.03 10.71 -13.76
C GLY A 295 -18.26 10.71 -12.42
N GLY A 296 -18.40 11.80 -11.67
CA GLY A 296 -17.59 12.04 -10.48
C GLY A 296 -16.18 12.51 -10.81
N ASP A 297 -15.26 12.37 -9.86
CA ASP A 297 -13.84 12.66 -10.09
C ASP A 297 -13.18 11.49 -10.83
N VAL A 298 -12.80 11.74 -12.07
CA VAL A 298 -12.14 10.78 -12.96
C VAL A 298 -10.66 11.11 -13.19
N SER A 299 -10.11 12.04 -12.40
CA SER A 299 -8.70 12.49 -12.50
C SER A 299 -7.70 11.35 -12.25
N PHE A 300 -8.06 10.39 -11.42
CA PHE A 300 -7.24 9.21 -11.14
C PHE A 300 -6.84 8.42 -12.40
N VAL A 301 -7.66 8.44 -13.47
CA VAL A 301 -7.31 7.79 -14.75
C VAL A 301 -6.01 8.35 -15.33
N VAL A 302 -5.76 9.64 -15.13
CA VAL A 302 -4.51 10.29 -15.55
C VAL A 302 -3.33 9.75 -14.76
N GLU A 303 -3.48 9.64 -13.44
CA GLU A 303 -2.42 9.16 -12.54
C GLU A 303 -2.07 7.72 -12.84
N GLU A 304 -3.08 6.84 -12.96
CA GLU A 304 -2.89 5.43 -13.28
C GLU A 304 -2.18 5.22 -14.63
N LEU A 305 -2.58 5.95 -15.67
CA LEU A 305 -1.92 5.85 -16.97
C LEU A 305 -0.47 6.37 -16.92
N LYS A 306 -0.21 7.46 -16.20
CA LYS A 306 1.13 8.04 -16.07
C LYS A 306 2.07 7.18 -15.23
N ALA A 307 1.54 6.36 -14.33
CA ALA A 307 2.30 5.42 -13.52
C ALA A 307 2.78 4.18 -14.31
N VAL A 308 2.23 3.93 -15.50
CA VAL A 308 2.63 2.77 -16.31
C VAL A 308 4.03 2.96 -16.89
N PHE A 309 4.89 2.00 -16.59
CA PHE A 309 6.27 1.92 -17.07
C PHE A 309 6.38 0.88 -18.18
N ASP A 310 7.12 1.19 -19.27
CA ASP A 310 7.47 0.21 -20.32
C ASP A 310 8.81 -0.45 -19.96
N PRO A 311 8.88 -1.79 -19.85
CA PRO A 311 10.14 -2.49 -19.58
C PRO A 311 11.25 -2.23 -20.59
N ARG A 312 10.89 -1.86 -21.83
CA ARG A 312 11.85 -1.47 -22.87
C ARG A 312 12.40 -0.06 -22.70
N GLY A 313 11.85 0.71 -21.77
CA GLY A 313 12.18 2.09 -21.47
C GLY A 313 11.20 3.09 -22.07
N GLY A 314 11.19 4.31 -21.51
CA GLY A 314 10.37 5.43 -21.98
C GLY A 314 11.12 6.30 -23.00
N GLN A 315 10.48 7.38 -23.41
CA GLN A 315 10.97 8.30 -24.45
C GLN A 315 11.03 9.74 -23.97
N TRP A 316 11.93 10.51 -24.53
CA TRP A 316 11.99 11.95 -24.30
C TRP A 316 11.04 12.68 -25.25
N MET A 317 10.07 13.40 -24.68
CA MET A 317 9.07 14.15 -25.43
C MET A 317 8.95 15.57 -24.87
N GLY A 318 9.18 16.56 -25.72
CA GLY A 318 9.06 17.97 -25.30
C GLY A 318 9.93 18.35 -24.09
N GLY A 319 11.15 17.78 -23.99
CA GLY A 319 12.07 18.05 -22.87
C GLY A 319 11.73 17.31 -21.55
N ARG A 320 10.79 16.36 -21.58
CA ARG A 320 10.41 15.52 -20.42
C ARG A 320 10.54 14.05 -20.75
N TYR A 321 10.96 13.27 -19.79
CA TYR A 321 10.94 11.81 -19.88
C TYR A 321 9.53 11.31 -19.66
N VAL A 322 9.04 10.49 -20.59
CA VAL A 322 7.71 9.86 -20.54
C VAL A 322 7.93 8.34 -20.46
N PRO A 323 7.55 7.68 -19.39
CA PRO A 323 7.96 6.30 -19.10
C PRO A 323 7.33 5.25 -20.01
N SER A 324 6.22 5.55 -20.69
CA SER A 324 5.56 4.64 -21.64
C SER A 324 4.62 5.38 -22.59
N LEU A 325 4.17 4.69 -23.62
CA LEU A 325 3.11 5.19 -24.50
C LEU A 325 1.80 5.43 -23.74
N LEU A 326 1.48 4.59 -22.76
CA LEU A 326 0.31 4.77 -21.88
C LEU A 326 0.43 6.04 -21.05
N ALA A 327 1.62 6.32 -20.51
CA ALA A 327 1.89 7.57 -19.80
C ALA A 327 1.77 8.80 -20.72
N ALA A 328 2.13 8.68 -21.99
CA ALA A 328 1.93 9.75 -22.98
C ALA A 328 0.43 10.00 -23.24
N ILE A 329 -0.37 8.94 -23.34
CA ILE A 329 -1.84 9.03 -23.46
C ILE A 329 -2.43 9.71 -22.22
N GLY A 330 -2.02 9.29 -21.02
CA GLY A 330 -2.40 9.93 -19.75
C GLY A 330 -2.10 11.44 -19.74
N GLY A 331 -0.92 11.82 -20.24
CA GLY A 331 -0.53 13.24 -20.40
C GLY A 331 -1.40 14.04 -21.38
N VAL A 332 -1.98 13.40 -22.39
CA VAL A 332 -2.96 14.04 -23.30
C VAL A 332 -4.29 14.26 -22.57
N ILE A 333 -4.76 13.25 -21.85
CA ILE A 333 -6.02 13.34 -21.07
C ILE A 333 -5.87 14.44 -19.99
N GLU A 334 -4.76 14.48 -19.27
CA GLU A 334 -4.48 15.52 -18.27
C GLU A 334 -4.58 16.94 -18.85
N ARG A 335 -3.94 17.16 -20.01
CA ARG A 335 -3.96 18.46 -20.68
C ARG A 335 -5.37 18.84 -21.10
N HIS A 336 -6.13 17.88 -21.60
CA HIS A 336 -7.53 18.08 -21.96
C HIS A 336 -8.37 18.46 -20.73
N MET A 337 -8.30 17.69 -19.63
CA MET A 337 -9.05 17.95 -18.41
C MET A 337 -8.68 19.29 -17.76
N LYS A 338 -7.42 19.69 -17.80
CA LYS A 338 -6.98 21.04 -17.35
C LYS A 338 -7.55 22.14 -18.24
N SER A 339 -7.54 21.95 -19.56
CA SER A 339 -8.07 22.95 -20.51
C SER A 339 -9.58 23.14 -20.43
N THR A 340 -10.33 22.11 -20.01
CA THR A 340 -11.77 22.16 -19.83
C THR A 340 -12.22 22.53 -18.42
N GLY A 341 -11.28 22.70 -17.48
CA GLY A 341 -11.56 22.96 -16.07
C GLY A 341 -12.08 21.76 -15.29
N ALA A 342 -12.03 20.55 -15.88
CA ALA A 342 -12.39 19.30 -15.21
C ALA A 342 -11.33 18.83 -14.19
N MET A 343 -10.10 19.36 -14.28
CA MET A 343 -9.01 19.14 -13.34
C MET A 343 -8.38 20.49 -12.97
N ALA A 344 -8.13 20.71 -11.70
CA ALA A 344 -7.44 21.91 -11.24
C ALA A 344 -6.02 22.01 -11.83
N GLU A 345 -5.59 23.19 -12.22
CA GLU A 345 -4.17 23.44 -12.48
C GLU A 345 -3.42 23.27 -11.14
N GLU A 346 -2.43 22.38 -11.11
CA GLU A 346 -1.48 22.36 -10.01
C GLU A 346 -0.85 23.76 -9.89
N GLN A 347 -1.11 24.42 -8.78
CA GLN A 347 -0.31 25.58 -8.41
C GLN A 347 1.14 25.07 -8.32
N ARG A 348 1.95 25.46 -9.30
CA ARG A 348 3.39 25.28 -9.21
C ARG A 348 3.81 26.02 -7.95
N PHE A 349 4.08 25.29 -6.88
CA PHE A 349 4.81 25.86 -5.76
C PHE A 349 6.10 26.42 -6.35
N ALA A 350 6.25 27.74 -6.29
CA ALA A 350 7.48 28.38 -6.64
C ALA A 350 8.56 27.73 -5.77
N VAL A 351 9.49 27.03 -6.42
CA VAL A 351 10.67 26.51 -5.74
C VAL A 351 11.40 27.75 -5.23
N VAL A 352 11.34 27.96 -3.92
CA VAL A 352 12.16 28.98 -3.25
C VAL A 352 13.60 28.50 -3.48
N GLU A 353 14.29 29.20 -4.35
CA GLU A 353 15.72 29.01 -4.59
C GLU A 353 16.45 29.30 -3.28
N ARG A 354 16.86 28.25 -2.57
CA ARG A 354 17.91 28.38 -1.55
C ARG A 354 19.23 28.58 -2.30
N GLN A 355 19.74 29.78 -2.24
CA GLN A 355 21.06 30.11 -2.73
C GLN A 355 22.10 29.24 -1.99
N GLY A 356 22.87 28.46 -2.73
CA GLY A 356 24.12 27.91 -2.24
C GLY A 356 24.46 26.43 -2.54
N GLU A 357 23.62 25.61 -3.14
CA GLU A 357 24.00 24.22 -3.46
C GLU A 357 24.37 24.07 -4.94
N ARG A 358 25.60 23.61 -5.19
CA ARG A 358 26.04 23.18 -6.54
C ARG A 358 25.16 22.01 -6.99
N ARG A 359 24.20 22.27 -7.86
CA ARG A 359 23.39 21.25 -8.50
C ARG A 359 24.24 20.54 -9.54
N LEU A 360 24.46 19.25 -9.36
CA LEU A 360 25.14 18.40 -10.32
C LEU A 360 24.18 18.02 -11.44
N SER A 361 24.67 18.04 -12.69
CA SER A 361 23.88 17.64 -13.84
C SER A 361 23.84 16.12 -13.96
N CYS A 362 22.65 15.57 -14.26
CA CYS A 362 22.46 14.15 -14.46
C CYS A 362 23.19 13.68 -15.73
N PRO A 363 24.02 12.62 -15.67
CA PRO A 363 24.75 12.13 -16.85
C PRO A 363 23.83 11.49 -17.88
N ARG A 364 22.60 11.15 -17.54
CA ARG A 364 21.62 10.53 -18.44
C ARG A 364 20.76 11.56 -19.17
N CYS A 365 20.34 12.62 -18.48
CA CYS A 365 19.38 13.57 -19.02
C CYS A 365 19.88 15.03 -19.10
N GLY A 366 21.07 15.32 -18.58
CA GLY A 366 21.60 16.68 -18.51
C GLY A 366 20.86 17.62 -17.55
N GLY A 367 19.76 17.19 -16.94
CA GLY A 367 18.97 17.98 -16.00
C GLY A 367 19.70 18.23 -14.68
N GLN A 368 19.55 19.41 -14.11
CA GLN A 368 20.19 19.80 -12.84
C GLN A 368 19.41 19.31 -11.60
N SER A 369 18.88 18.11 -11.66
CA SER A 369 18.03 17.52 -10.60
C SER A 369 18.66 16.27 -9.99
N LEU A 370 19.98 16.11 -10.07
CA LEU A 370 20.70 15.01 -9.47
C LEU A 370 20.84 15.25 -7.97
N MET A 371 20.29 14.35 -7.17
CA MET A 371 20.43 14.35 -5.72
C MET A 371 21.26 13.14 -5.27
N PHE A 372 22.12 13.35 -4.28
CA PHE A 372 22.79 12.25 -3.59
C PHE A 372 22.05 11.92 -2.31
N GLN A 373 21.58 10.70 -2.21
CA GLN A 373 20.89 10.20 -1.03
C GLN A 373 21.40 8.78 -0.72
N GLU A 374 21.90 8.58 0.48
CA GLU A 374 22.37 7.27 0.97
C GLU A 374 23.40 6.56 0.08
N GLY A 375 24.32 7.32 -0.50
CA GLY A 375 25.36 6.77 -1.38
C GLY A 375 24.92 6.54 -2.84
N CYS A 376 23.67 6.85 -3.17
CA CYS A 376 23.14 6.75 -4.52
C CYS A 376 22.90 8.14 -5.12
N ALA A 377 23.35 8.35 -6.36
CA ALA A 377 23.02 9.52 -7.14
C ALA A 377 21.69 9.29 -7.90
N THR A 378 20.61 9.94 -7.48
CA THR A 378 19.29 9.79 -8.09
C THR A 378 18.85 11.09 -8.75
N CYS A 379 18.43 11.01 -10.01
CA CYS A 379 17.90 12.16 -10.75
C CYS A 379 16.37 12.22 -10.61
N LEU A 380 15.86 13.29 -10.01
CA LEU A 380 14.42 13.50 -9.84
C LEU A 380 13.67 13.76 -11.15
N SER A 381 14.40 14.17 -12.23
CA SER A 381 13.78 14.48 -13.52
C SER A 381 13.62 13.26 -14.44
N CYS A 382 14.50 12.25 -14.33
CA CYS A 382 14.49 11.11 -15.26
C CYS A 382 14.59 9.75 -14.58
N GLY A 383 14.56 9.68 -13.26
CA GLY A 383 14.67 8.45 -12.50
C GLY A 383 16.03 7.73 -12.63
N TYR A 384 17.05 8.39 -13.23
CA TYR A 384 18.40 7.81 -13.24
C TYR A 384 18.90 7.61 -11.82
N SER A 385 19.33 6.40 -11.50
CA SER A 385 19.97 6.09 -10.22
C SER A 385 21.26 5.33 -10.44
N LYS A 386 22.31 5.73 -9.72
CA LYS A 386 23.59 5.03 -9.69
C LYS A 386 24.07 5.05 -8.24
N CYS A 387 24.15 3.87 -7.65
CA CYS A 387 24.78 3.65 -6.36
C CYS A 387 26.25 3.25 -6.58
N SER A 388 27.15 3.74 -5.74
CA SER A 388 28.58 3.38 -5.75
C SER A 388 28.83 2.12 -4.95
#